data_ff6d8a8203c81e871805f1b07b899485
#
_entry.id   ff6d8a8203c81e871805f1b07b899485
#
_cell.length_a   1.000
_cell.length_b   1.000
_cell.length_c   1.000
_cell.angle_alpha   90.00
_cell.angle_beta   90.00
_cell.angle_gamma   90.00
#
_symmetry.space_group_name_H-M   'P 1'
#
loop_
_entity.id
_entity.type
_entity.pdbx_description
1 polymer ?
#
loop_
_entity_poly.entity_id
_entity_poly.type
_entity_poly.pdbx_seq_one_letter_code
_entity_poly.pdbx_strand_id
1 'polypeptide(L)'
;MFNADQINFQIKKVAKELGIADVNRVRIILTLERVIARLMNNPFFKERLIFCGGFVLFKESGTNRFTRDADAIINGVSKEQLIVEVNKSLNLDLNDGFWFGDVLIEEISTESGYGGYRFKILNKIGTVPTVIEMKNLKRIHLDVSIGVDLEDVAQNSKINSVLDIFDPFEWKVYPKEFIASEKIHCLLDRGDLNTRGKDVYDLSQVLEEIPLNQLASAIKRTFENR
;
A
#
# COMPACT_ATOMS: atom_id res chain seq x y z
N MET A 1 4.34 24.45 -6.16
CA MET A 1 4.46 23.22 -6.97
C MET A 1 5.91 22.79 -7.02
N PHE A 2 6.22 21.55 -6.61
CA PHE A 2 7.58 21.02 -6.71
C PHE A 2 7.84 20.57 -8.14
N ASN A 3 9.01 20.89 -8.70
CA ASN A 3 9.41 20.39 -10.00
C ASN A 3 10.11 19.01 -9.89
N ALA A 4 10.21 18.31 -11.02
CA ALA A 4 10.78 16.96 -11.07
C ALA A 4 12.24 16.91 -10.57
N ASP A 5 13.03 17.93 -10.86
CA ASP A 5 14.45 17.98 -10.47
C ASP A 5 14.60 18.14 -8.95
N GLN A 6 13.77 18.99 -8.34
CA GLN A 6 13.74 19.14 -6.88
C GLN A 6 13.37 17.84 -6.19
N ILE A 7 12.32 17.16 -6.65
CA ILE A 7 11.89 15.86 -6.08
C ILE A 7 13.00 14.83 -6.24
N ASN A 8 13.58 14.70 -7.44
CA ASN A 8 14.65 13.74 -7.71
C ASN A 8 15.91 14.02 -6.88
N PHE A 9 16.23 15.30 -6.65
CA PHE A 9 17.33 15.69 -5.76
C PHE A 9 17.05 15.23 -4.31
N GLN A 10 15.86 15.51 -3.79
CA GLN A 10 15.47 15.10 -2.43
C GLN A 10 15.47 13.56 -2.27
N ILE A 11 14.98 12.81 -3.27
CA ILE A 11 15.03 11.33 -3.27
C ILE A 11 16.47 10.84 -3.12
N LYS A 12 17.41 11.41 -3.88
CA LYS A 12 18.84 11.04 -3.80
C LYS A 12 19.44 11.39 -2.44
N LYS A 13 19.11 12.57 -1.91
CA LYS A 13 19.56 13.04 -0.59
C LYS A 13 19.10 12.08 0.50
N VAL A 14 17.79 11.78 0.58
CA VAL A 14 17.22 10.86 1.58
C VAL A 14 17.78 9.44 1.44
N ALA A 15 17.95 8.93 0.20
CA ALA A 15 18.57 7.63 -0.01
C ALA A 15 19.98 7.56 0.60
N LYS A 16 20.77 8.64 0.43
CA LYS A 16 22.11 8.73 1.01
C LYS A 16 22.08 8.81 2.54
N GLU A 17 21.19 9.62 3.11
CA GLU A 17 21.02 9.79 4.57
C GLU A 17 20.59 8.50 5.26
N LEU A 18 19.73 7.73 4.62
CA LEU A 18 19.23 6.43 5.11
C LEU A 18 20.17 5.24 4.77
N GLY A 19 21.29 5.47 4.09
CA GLY A 19 22.20 4.41 3.66
C GLY A 19 21.58 3.44 2.63
N ILE A 20 20.55 3.88 1.88
CA ILE A 20 19.86 3.05 0.88
C ILE A 20 20.63 3.11 -0.44
N ALA A 21 21.28 2.01 -0.80
CA ALA A 21 22.07 1.92 -2.04
C ALA A 21 21.23 2.08 -3.32
N ASP A 22 20.02 1.51 -3.34
CA ASP A 22 19.11 1.62 -4.49
C ASP A 22 18.14 2.79 -4.31
N VAL A 23 18.45 3.92 -4.91
CA VAL A 23 17.63 5.14 -4.93
C VAL A 23 16.19 4.89 -5.41
N ASN A 24 15.97 3.86 -6.24
CA ASN A 24 14.63 3.52 -6.71
C ASN A 24 13.72 3.01 -5.58
N ARG A 25 14.27 2.49 -4.49
CA ARG A 25 13.47 2.12 -3.32
C ARG A 25 12.76 3.33 -2.72
N VAL A 26 13.48 4.42 -2.50
CA VAL A 26 12.88 5.67 -1.98
C VAL A 26 11.86 6.23 -2.97
N ARG A 27 12.16 6.17 -4.28
CA ARG A 27 11.22 6.60 -5.32
C ARG A 27 9.91 5.81 -5.29
N ILE A 28 9.96 4.48 -5.14
CA ILE A 28 8.77 3.63 -5.11
C ILE A 28 7.96 3.90 -3.85
N ILE A 29 8.60 4.01 -2.67
CA ILE A 29 7.92 4.37 -1.41
C ILE A 29 7.17 5.69 -1.59
N LEU A 30 7.86 6.72 -2.07
CA LEU A 30 7.26 8.03 -2.31
C LEU A 30 6.10 7.95 -3.31
N THR A 31 6.24 7.17 -4.38
CA THR A 31 5.18 7.00 -5.37
C THR A 31 3.94 6.34 -4.77
N LEU A 32 4.10 5.31 -3.94
CA LEU A 32 3.00 4.68 -3.20
C LEU A 32 2.32 5.69 -2.25
N GLU A 33 3.10 6.47 -1.50
CA GLU A 33 2.55 7.53 -0.64
C GLU A 33 1.69 8.52 -1.45
N ARG A 34 2.13 8.92 -2.65
CA ARG A 34 1.38 9.87 -3.49
C ARG A 34 0.12 9.28 -4.11
N VAL A 35 0.10 7.97 -4.39
CA VAL A 35 -1.15 7.25 -4.75
C VAL A 35 -2.10 7.22 -3.56
N ILE A 36 -1.62 6.80 -2.38
CA ILE A 36 -2.45 6.73 -1.16
C ILE A 36 -3.00 8.11 -0.82
N ALA A 37 -2.20 9.17 -0.91
CA ALA A 37 -2.66 10.54 -0.68
C ALA A 37 -3.83 10.92 -1.61
N ARG A 38 -3.78 10.53 -2.89
CA ARG A 38 -4.89 10.77 -3.84
C ARG A 38 -6.15 9.99 -3.48
N LEU A 39 -5.99 8.73 -3.09
CA LEU A 39 -7.12 7.93 -2.63
C LEU A 39 -7.75 8.54 -1.37
N MET A 40 -6.95 8.95 -0.39
CA MET A 40 -7.45 9.58 0.85
C MET A 40 -8.04 10.98 0.65
N ASN A 41 -7.70 11.67 -0.43
CA ASN A 41 -8.36 12.92 -0.83
C ASN A 41 -9.70 12.69 -1.57
N ASN A 42 -10.03 11.46 -1.95
CA ASN A 42 -11.34 11.13 -2.47
C ASN A 42 -12.28 10.75 -1.31
N PRO A 43 -13.39 11.49 -1.10
CA PRO A 43 -14.34 11.20 -0.01
C PRO A 43 -14.90 9.77 -0.05
N PHE A 44 -15.00 9.18 -1.26
CA PHE A 44 -15.45 7.80 -1.41
C PHE A 44 -14.52 6.80 -0.70
N PHE A 45 -13.21 6.98 -0.82
CA PHE A 45 -12.23 6.07 -0.21
C PHE A 45 -11.91 6.42 1.23
N LYS A 46 -11.95 7.70 1.59
CA LYS A 46 -11.56 8.18 2.93
C LYS A 46 -12.22 7.40 4.07
N GLU A 47 -13.50 7.05 3.89
CA GLU A 47 -14.28 6.34 4.91
C GLU A 47 -14.25 4.80 4.78
N ARG A 48 -13.95 4.28 3.59
CA ARG A 48 -14.14 2.86 3.25
C ARG A 48 -12.87 2.08 3.05
N LEU A 49 -11.78 2.73 2.57
CA LEU A 49 -10.56 2.02 2.20
C LEU A 49 -9.67 1.83 3.43
N ILE A 50 -9.33 0.59 3.72
CA ILE A 50 -8.47 0.21 4.84
C ILE A 50 -7.19 -0.38 4.28
N PHE A 51 -6.05 0.27 4.55
CA PHE A 51 -4.75 -0.23 4.10
C PHE A 51 -4.22 -1.32 5.02
N CYS A 52 -3.53 -2.31 4.44
CA CYS A 52 -3.00 -3.47 5.15
C CYS A 52 -1.65 -3.89 4.54
N GLY A 53 -1.18 -5.06 4.91
CA GLY A 53 -0.01 -5.70 4.30
C GLY A 53 1.33 -5.06 4.63
N GLY A 54 2.31 -5.31 3.76
CA GLY A 54 3.70 -4.96 4.00
C GLY A 54 3.99 -3.47 4.02
N PHE A 55 3.23 -2.66 3.25
CA PHE A 55 3.43 -1.21 3.23
C PHE A 55 2.98 -0.55 4.55
N VAL A 56 1.88 -1.04 5.14
CA VAL A 56 1.45 -0.58 6.47
C VAL A 56 2.49 -0.91 7.52
N LEU A 57 3.01 -2.15 7.57
CA LEU A 57 4.07 -2.51 8.51
C LEU A 57 5.33 -1.65 8.33
N PHE A 58 5.71 -1.36 7.09
CA PHE A 58 6.84 -0.47 6.80
C PHE A 58 6.62 0.94 7.36
N LYS A 59 5.42 1.51 7.23
CA LYS A 59 5.12 2.88 7.68
C LYS A 59 4.85 2.98 9.18
N GLU A 60 4.19 2.00 9.77
CA GLU A 60 3.72 2.04 11.17
C GLU A 60 4.75 1.45 12.15
N SER A 61 5.47 0.39 11.76
CA SER A 61 6.41 -0.33 12.62
C SER A 61 7.87 -0.16 12.20
N GLY A 62 8.15 0.64 11.16
CA GLY A 62 9.51 0.91 10.73
C GLY A 62 10.27 -0.33 10.24
N THR A 63 9.55 -1.37 9.76
CA THR A 63 10.20 -2.57 9.24
C THR A 63 11.14 -2.23 8.08
N ASN A 64 12.32 -2.84 8.06
CA ASN A 64 13.34 -2.55 7.04
C ASN A 64 13.06 -3.22 5.68
N ARG A 65 11.96 -3.98 5.57
CA ARG A 65 11.61 -4.66 4.32
C ARG A 65 11.00 -3.71 3.31
N PHE A 66 11.69 -3.57 2.19
CA PHE A 66 11.15 -2.82 1.08
C PHE A 66 9.96 -3.55 0.43
N THR A 67 8.86 -2.82 0.21
CA THR A 67 7.70 -3.26 -0.55
C THR A 67 7.51 -2.44 -1.82
N ARG A 68 6.89 -3.04 -2.84
CA ARG A 68 6.60 -2.40 -4.12
C ARG A 68 5.11 -2.22 -4.37
N ASP A 69 4.32 -2.79 -3.49
CA ASP A 69 2.88 -2.88 -3.59
C ASP A 69 2.25 -2.23 -2.36
N ALA A 70 1.11 -1.60 -2.53
CA ALA A 70 0.21 -1.24 -1.44
C ALA A 70 -0.99 -2.19 -1.48
N ASP A 71 -1.35 -2.71 -0.32
CA ASP A 71 -2.51 -3.59 -0.15
C ASP A 71 -3.60 -2.82 0.58
N ALA A 72 -4.85 -2.98 0.16
CA ALA A 72 -6.01 -2.38 0.80
C ALA A 72 -7.23 -3.31 0.75
N ILE A 73 -8.20 -3.03 1.61
CA ILE A 73 -9.46 -3.75 1.72
C ILE A 73 -10.59 -2.74 1.60
N ILE A 74 -11.66 -3.11 0.90
CA ILE A 74 -12.87 -2.29 0.78
C ILE A 74 -14.11 -3.18 0.75
N ASN A 75 -15.21 -2.71 1.36
CA ASN A 75 -16.48 -3.40 1.37
C ASN A 75 -17.59 -2.62 0.68
N GLY A 76 -18.63 -3.34 0.26
CA GLY A 76 -19.88 -2.76 -0.22
C GLY A 76 -19.75 -1.98 -1.53
N VAL A 77 -18.76 -2.33 -2.40
CA VAL A 77 -18.55 -1.65 -3.68
C VAL A 77 -18.55 -2.64 -4.84
N SER A 78 -19.08 -2.21 -6.00
CA SER A 78 -18.94 -2.98 -7.22
C SER A 78 -17.57 -2.77 -7.87
N LYS A 79 -17.18 -3.70 -8.75
CA LYS A 79 -15.98 -3.59 -9.58
C LYS A 79 -15.95 -2.26 -10.35
N GLU A 80 -17.05 -1.95 -11.02
CA GLU A 80 -17.17 -0.78 -11.87
C GLU A 80 -17.01 0.50 -11.05
N GLN A 81 -17.64 0.56 -9.89
CA GLN A 81 -17.53 1.69 -8.97
C GLN A 81 -16.10 1.86 -8.45
N LEU A 82 -15.46 0.75 -8.04
CA LEU A 82 -14.06 0.76 -7.59
C LEU A 82 -13.13 1.30 -8.68
N ILE A 83 -13.27 0.81 -9.92
CA ILE A 83 -12.47 1.25 -11.06
C ILE A 83 -12.64 2.74 -11.34
N VAL A 84 -13.89 3.21 -11.37
CA VAL A 84 -14.20 4.62 -11.61
C VAL A 84 -13.57 5.51 -10.54
N GLU A 85 -13.74 5.17 -9.27
CA GLU A 85 -13.25 5.99 -8.16
C GLU A 85 -11.71 5.95 -8.02
N VAL A 86 -11.05 4.81 -8.33
CA VAL A 86 -9.57 4.76 -8.40
C VAL A 86 -9.06 5.69 -9.50
N ASN A 87 -9.61 5.60 -10.71
CA ASN A 87 -9.18 6.48 -11.81
C ASN A 87 -9.44 7.96 -11.50
N LYS A 88 -10.60 8.29 -10.92
CA LYS A 88 -10.92 9.65 -10.48
C LYS A 88 -9.91 10.16 -9.45
N SER A 89 -9.54 9.33 -8.48
CA SER A 89 -8.55 9.70 -7.47
C SER A 89 -7.17 9.95 -8.08
N LEU A 90 -6.71 9.06 -8.97
CA LEU A 90 -5.39 9.19 -9.61
C LEU A 90 -5.27 10.45 -10.48
N ASN A 91 -6.39 10.96 -10.99
CA ASN A 91 -6.44 12.20 -11.76
C ASN A 91 -6.51 13.47 -10.89
N LEU A 92 -6.57 13.36 -9.55
CA LEU A 92 -6.51 14.53 -8.68
C LEU A 92 -5.13 15.18 -8.76
N ASP A 93 -5.10 16.47 -9.06
CA ASP A 93 -3.87 17.25 -8.96
C ASP A 93 -3.67 17.71 -7.51
N LEU A 94 -2.69 17.12 -6.84
CA LEU A 94 -2.26 17.53 -5.50
C LEU A 94 -1.12 18.55 -5.51
N ASN A 95 -0.78 19.12 -6.66
CA ASN A 95 0.36 20.03 -6.85
C ASN A 95 1.69 19.44 -6.33
N ASP A 96 1.80 18.12 -6.32
CA ASP A 96 2.91 17.37 -5.75
C ASP A 96 3.98 16.96 -6.78
N GLY A 97 3.79 17.34 -8.05
CA GLY A 97 4.72 17.02 -9.14
C GLY A 97 4.69 15.57 -9.61
N PHE A 98 3.64 14.81 -9.31
CA PHE A 98 3.44 13.44 -9.79
C PHE A 98 2.32 13.37 -10.82
N TRP A 99 2.57 12.62 -11.86
CA TRP A 99 1.58 12.17 -12.82
C TRP A 99 1.29 10.68 -12.64
N PHE A 100 0.01 10.31 -12.71
CA PHE A 100 -0.47 8.93 -12.70
C PHE A 100 -1.44 8.71 -13.87
N GLY A 101 -1.43 7.52 -14.48
CA GLY A 101 -2.35 7.20 -15.57
C GLY A 101 -2.13 5.79 -16.12
N ASP A 102 -2.76 5.50 -17.25
CA ASP A 102 -2.68 4.21 -17.96
C ASP A 102 -2.74 3.02 -17.00
N VAL A 103 -3.89 2.85 -16.33
CA VAL A 103 -4.10 1.85 -15.30
C VAL A 103 -4.54 0.54 -15.94
N LEU A 104 -3.74 -0.52 -15.77
CA LEU A 104 -4.14 -1.89 -16.11
C LEU A 104 -4.74 -2.56 -14.88
N ILE A 105 -5.83 -3.31 -15.08
CA ILE A 105 -6.58 -3.93 -13.99
C ILE A 105 -6.57 -5.44 -14.20
N GLU A 106 -6.16 -6.17 -13.16
CA GLU A 106 -6.17 -7.63 -13.13
C GLU A 106 -7.04 -8.10 -11.97
N GLU A 107 -7.84 -9.14 -12.20
CA GLU A 107 -8.53 -9.81 -11.10
C GLU A 107 -7.54 -10.63 -10.28
N ILE A 108 -7.61 -10.48 -8.97
CA ILE A 108 -6.87 -11.30 -8.03
C ILE A 108 -7.88 -12.22 -7.35
N SER A 109 -7.74 -13.53 -7.56
CA SER A 109 -8.43 -14.52 -6.74
C SER A 109 -7.55 -14.82 -5.52
N THR A 110 -8.10 -14.64 -4.33
CA THR A 110 -7.48 -15.16 -3.12
C THR A 110 -7.97 -16.60 -2.90
N GLU A 111 -7.07 -17.48 -2.45
CA GLU A 111 -7.42 -18.87 -2.12
C GLU A 111 -8.50 -18.95 -1.02
N SER A 112 -8.66 -17.89 -0.25
CA SER A 112 -9.68 -17.71 0.79
C SER A 112 -11.07 -17.31 0.28
N GLY A 113 -11.31 -17.32 -1.05
CA GLY A 113 -12.61 -16.99 -1.64
C GLY A 113 -12.96 -15.52 -1.73
N TYR A 114 -12.11 -14.63 -1.23
CA TYR A 114 -12.26 -13.18 -1.42
C TYR A 114 -11.68 -12.78 -2.76
N GLY A 115 -12.48 -12.15 -3.60
CA GLY A 115 -12.03 -11.55 -4.85
C GLY A 115 -11.35 -10.20 -4.61
N GLY A 116 -10.59 -9.75 -5.59
CA GLY A 116 -9.97 -8.43 -5.54
C GLY A 116 -9.44 -8.01 -6.89
N TYR A 117 -8.87 -6.82 -6.93
CA TYR A 117 -8.33 -6.24 -8.16
C TYR A 117 -6.95 -5.65 -7.90
N ARG A 118 -6.02 -5.98 -8.78
CA ARG A 118 -4.70 -5.35 -8.87
C ARG A 118 -4.75 -4.23 -9.88
N PHE A 119 -4.49 -3.02 -9.44
CA PHE A 119 -4.31 -1.84 -10.27
C PHE A 119 -2.81 -1.66 -10.53
N LYS A 120 -2.39 -1.84 -11.78
CA LYS A 120 -1.02 -1.59 -12.23
C LYS A 120 -0.96 -0.17 -12.80
N ILE A 121 -0.45 0.77 -12.03
CA ILE A 121 -0.53 2.21 -12.26
C ILE A 121 0.76 2.69 -12.88
N LEU A 122 0.70 3.26 -14.08
CA LEU A 122 1.83 3.95 -14.67
C LEU A 122 2.01 5.30 -13.96
N ASN A 123 3.26 5.68 -13.72
CA ASN A 123 3.56 6.88 -12.96
C ASN A 123 4.84 7.57 -13.44
N LYS A 124 4.90 8.89 -13.24
CA LYS A 124 6.06 9.70 -13.55
C LYS A 124 6.16 10.87 -12.56
N ILE A 125 7.38 11.19 -12.15
CA ILE A 125 7.68 12.46 -11.49
C ILE A 125 7.86 13.52 -12.58
N GLY A 126 7.03 14.55 -12.57
CA GLY A 126 7.00 15.62 -13.56
C GLY A 126 5.71 15.65 -14.37
N THR A 127 5.81 16.19 -15.56
CA THR A 127 4.68 16.38 -16.48
C THR A 127 4.19 15.06 -17.10
N VAL A 128 3.03 15.10 -17.72
CA VAL A 128 2.46 13.98 -18.50
C VAL A 128 3.52 13.41 -19.44
N PRO A 129 3.76 12.09 -19.43
CA PRO A 129 4.75 11.48 -20.29
C PRO A 129 4.30 11.45 -21.77
N THR A 130 5.25 11.54 -22.66
CA THR A 130 5.00 11.23 -24.09
C THR A 130 4.78 9.73 -24.28
N VAL A 131 4.20 9.34 -25.43
CA VAL A 131 3.96 7.93 -25.78
C VAL A 131 5.26 7.10 -25.76
N ILE A 132 6.39 7.72 -26.15
CA ILE A 132 7.71 7.06 -26.13
C ILE A 132 8.17 6.83 -24.68
N GLU A 133 8.03 7.83 -23.82
CA GLU A 133 8.39 7.71 -22.41
C GLU A 133 7.56 6.65 -21.69
N MET A 134 6.25 6.57 -21.97
CA MET A 134 5.34 5.60 -21.34
C MET A 134 5.83 4.15 -21.49
N LYS A 135 6.46 3.80 -22.64
CA LYS A 135 6.99 2.44 -22.88
C LYS A 135 8.10 2.03 -21.91
N ASN A 136 8.80 2.99 -21.33
CA ASN A 136 9.94 2.78 -20.44
C ASN A 136 9.61 2.98 -18.96
N LEU A 137 8.42 3.50 -18.63
CA LEU A 137 8.00 3.69 -17.26
C LEU A 137 7.63 2.36 -16.60
N LYS A 138 7.95 2.26 -15.30
CA LYS A 138 7.54 1.11 -14.48
C LYS A 138 6.19 1.42 -13.82
N ARG A 139 5.42 0.35 -13.60
CA ARG A 139 4.16 0.43 -12.87
C ARG A 139 4.38 0.13 -11.40
N ILE A 140 3.64 0.80 -10.55
CA ILE A 140 3.43 0.39 -9.16
C ILE A 140 2.11 -0.36 -9.05
N HIS A 141 1.94 -1.11 -7.98
CA HIS A 141 0.74 -1.91 -7.77
C HIS A 141 -0.04 -1.43 -6.56
N LEU A 142 -1.36 -1.39 -6.72
CA LEU A 142 -2.32 -1.26 -5.65
C LEU A 142 -3.24 -2.48 -5.73
N ASP A 143 -3.19 -3.31 -4.70
CA ASP A 143 -4.04 -4.49 -4.58
C ASP A 143 -5.21 -4.17 -3.66
N VAL A 144 -6.43 -4.30 -4.16
CA VAL A 144 -7.64 -4.03 -3.39
C VAL A 144 -8.48 -5.29 -3.29
N SER A 145 -8.60 -5.83 -2.09
CA SER A 145 -9.47 -6.97 -1.77
C SER A 145 -10.88 -6.49 -1.44
N ILE A 146 -11.89 -7.23 -1.87
CA ILE A 146 -13.31 -6.92 -1.63
C ILE A 146 -13.90 -8.03 -0.77
N GLY A 147 -14.73 -7.68 0.22
CA GLY A 147 -15.55 -8.63 0.97
C GLY A 147 -15.02 -9.03 2.34
N VAL A 148 -14.01 -8.38 2.87
CA VAL A 148 -13.55 -8.61 4.25
C VAL A 148 -14.14 -7.53 5.15
N ASP A 149 -15.01 -7.92 6.11
CA ASP A 149 -15.57 -6.97 7.07
C ASP A 149 -14.58 -6.72 8.22
N LEU A 150 -13.93 -5.58 8.19
CA LEU A 150 -12.89 -5.17 9.13
C LEU A 150 -13.07 -3.73 9.59
N GLU A 151 -14.23 -3.12 9.34
CA GLU A 151 -14.46 -1.71 9.67
C GLU A 151 -14.35 -1.43 11.16
N ASP A 152 -14.76 -2.38 12.00
CA ASP A 152 -14.74 -2.26 13.46
C ASP A 152 -13.35 -2.38 14.09
N VAL A 153 -12.35 -2.87 13.36
CA VAL A 153 -10.96 -2.97 13.85
C VAL A 153 -10.01 -1.96 13.21
N ALA A 154 -10.43 -1.31 12.14
CA ALA A 154 -9.61 -0.33 11.45
C ALA A 154 -9.26 0.85 12.35
N GLN A 155 -8.03 1.34 12.24
CA GLN A 155 -7.51 2.46 13.03
C GLN A 155 -7.15 3.62 12.11
N ASN A 156 -7.40 4.84 12.59
CA ASN A 156 -6.87 6.03 11.92
C ASN A 156 -5.42 6.23 12.33
N SER A 157 -4.56 6.44 11.35
CA SER A 157 -3.16 6.74 11.53
C SER A 157 -2.72 7.85 10.59
N LYS A 158 -1.46 8.23 10.66
CA LYS A 158 -0.88 9.33 9.90
C LYS A 158 0.37 8.89 9.17
N ILE A 159 0.37 9.00 7.85
CA ILE A 159 1.58 8.81 7.06
C ILE A 159 2.45 10.07 7.13
N ASN A 160 3.68 9.90 7.64
CA ASN A 160 4.75 10.86 7.39
C ASN A 160 5.42 10.48 6.07
N SER A 161 5.54 11.44 5.16
CA SER A 161 6.20 11.18 3.88
C SER A 161 7.69 10.87 4.09
N VAL A 162 8.24 10.04 3.19
CA VAL A 162 9.68 9.77 3.15
C VAL A 162 10.50 11.01 2.76
N LEU A 163 9.85 12.01 2.16
CA LEU A 163 10.43 13.33 1.91
C LEU A 163 9.72 14.38 2.75
N ASP A 164 10.47 15.15 3.54
CA ASP A 164 9.94 16.21 4.42
C ASP A 164 9.26 17.37 3.67
N ILE A 165 9.39 17.41 2.34
CA ILE A 165 8.74 18.42 1.50
C ILE A 165 7.23 18.17 1.30
N PHE A 166 6.71 17.02 1.69
CA PHE A 166 5.29 16.68 1.59
C PHE A 166 4.66 16.60 2.98
N ASP A 167 3.53 17.28 3.13
CA ASP A 167 2.77 17.24 4.37
C ASP A 167 2.29 15.82 4.70
N PRO A 168 2.29 15.46 5.98
CA PRO A 168 1.67 14.23 6.44
C PRO A 168 0.16 14.22 6.17
N PHE A 169 -0.40 13.04 5.93
CA PHE A 169 -1.83 12.86 5.71
C PHE A 169 -2.40 11.66 6.47
N GLU A 170 -3.69 11.69 6.73
CA GLU A 170 -4.40 10.63 7.44
C GLU A 170 -4.77 9.47 6.50
N TRP A 171 -4.73 8.26 7.03
CA TRP A 171 -5.22 7.04 6.39
C TRP A 171 -5.86 6.11 7.41
N LYS A 172 -6.64 5.13 6.93
CA LYS A 172 -7.14 4.03 7.76
C LYS A 172 -6.27 2.81 7.54
N VAL A 173 -5.84 2.17 8.63
CA VAL A 173 -4.97 1.01 8.57
C VAL A 173 -5.54 -0.16 9.36
N TYR A 174 -5.19 -1.33 8.93
CA TYR A 174 -5.41 -2.57 9.64
C TYR A 174 -4.37 -2.70 10.74
N PRO A 175 -4.77 -2.96 12.01
CA PRO A 175 -3.82 -3.05 13.11
C PRO A 175 -2.77 -4.13 12.88
N LYS A 176 -1.55 -3.93 13.39
CA LYS A 176 -0.41 -4.81 13.14
C LYS A 176 -0.63 -6.24 13.60
N GLU A 177 -1.37 -6.47 14.69
CA GLU A 177 -1.74 -7.79 15.18
C GLU A 177 -2.61 -8.57 14.19
N PHE A 178 -3.49 -7.89 13.47
CA PHE A 178 -4.31 -8.50 12.43
C PHE A 178 -3.50 -8.76 11.15
N ILE A 179 -2.59 -7.84 10.76
CA ILE A 179 -1.67 -8.10 9.64
C ILE A 179 -0.78 -9.30 9.93
N ALA A 180 -0.29 -9.41 11.18
CA ALA A 180 0.48 -10.57 11.61
C ALA A 180 -0.36 -11.86 11.56
N SER A 181 -1.60 -11.81 12.03
CA SER A 181 -2.53 -12.95 12.00
C SER A 181 -2.82 -13.43 10.58
N GLU A 182 -3.08 -12.52 9.64
CA GLU A 182 -3.26 -12.86 8.22
C GLU A 182 -2.02 -13.55 7.62
N LYS A 183 -0.83 -13.08 7.98
CA LYS A 183 0.43 -13.72 7.54
C LYS A 183 0.62 -15.11 8.14
N ILE A 184 0.29 -15.28 9.41
CA ILE A 184 0.31 -16.60 10.08
C ILE A 184 -0.67 -17.54 9.38
N HIS A 185 -1.89 -17.08 9.13
CA HIS A 185 -2.90 -17.89 8.41
C HIS A 185 -2.37 -18.31 7.02
N CYS A 186 -1.86 -17.37 6.22
CA CYS A 186 -1.30 -17.68 4.90
C CYS A 186 -0.12 -18.65 4.95
N LEU A 187 0.71 -18.61 6.00
CA LEU A 187 1.83 -19.54 6.18
C LEU A 187 1.31 -20.96 6.48
N LEU A 188 0.31 -21.08 7.32
CA LEU A 188 -0.29 -22.36 7.69
C LEU A 188 -1.10 -22.99 6.55
N ASP A 189 -1.90 -22.18 5.83
CA ASP A 189 -2.73 -22.63 4.72
C ASP A 189 -1.89 -23.19 3.56
N ARG A 190 -0.73 -22.59 3.27
CA ARG A 190 0.17 -23.02 2.19
C ARG A 190 1.15 -24.12 2.56
N GLY A 191 1.37 -24.34 3.86
CA GLY A 191 2.29 -25.36 4.36
C GLY A 191 3.65 -25.35 3.65
N ASP A 192 4.13 -26.52 3.25
CA ASP A 192 5.44 -26.72 2.59
C ASP A 192 5.57 -26.07 1.20
N LEU A 193 4.45 -25.69 0.58
CA LEU A 193 4.43 -24.98 -0.71
C LEU A 193 4.70 -23.48 -0.55
N ASN A 194 5.02 -23.04 0.66
CA ASN A 194 5.18 -21.63 0.98
C ASN A 194 6.51 -21.07 0.46
N THR A 195 6.44 -20.27 -0.57
CA THR A 195 7.59 -19.50 -1.12
C THR A 195 7.68 -18.08 -0.54
N ARG A 196 6.86 -17.74 0.47
CA ARG A 196 6.71 -16.38 1.01
C ARG A 196 7.68 -16.07 2.16
N GLY A 197 8.98 -16.23 1.96
CA GLY A 197 10.00 -15.80 2.94
C GLY A 197 9.83 -14.36 3.44
N LYS A 198 9.15 -13.50 2.65
CA LYS A 198 8.77 -12.14 3.04
C LYS A 198 7.80 -12.10 4.23
N ASP A 199 6.85 -13.02 4.32
CA ASP A 199 5.87 -13.04 5.42
C ASP A 199 6.54 -13.52 6.73
N VAL A 200 7.45 -14.48 6.65
CA VAL A 200 8.29 -14.90 7.79
C VAL A 200 9.16 -13.74 8.28
N TYR A 201 9.78 -13.01 7.36
CA TYR A 201 10.57 -11.84 7.72
C TYR A 201 9.73 -10.75 8.38
N ASP A 202 8.58 -10.41 7.80
CA ASP A 202 7.67 -9.41 8.37
C ASP A 202 7.25 -9.80 9.80
N LEU A 203 6.85 -11.07 10.01
CA LEU A 203 6.50 -11.59 11.34
C LEU A 203 7.66 -11.47 12.34
N SER A 204 8.89 -11.80 11.92
CA SER A 204 10.06 -11.67 12.80
C SER A 204 10.32 -10.23 13.26
N GLN A 205 9.86 -9.24 12.50
CA GLN A 205 10.04 -7.82 12.86
C GLN A 205 8.94 -7.29 13.79
N VAL A 206 7.73 -7.86 13.74
CA VAL A 206 6.57 -7.25 14.43
C VAL A 206 6.04 -8.06 15.61
N LEU A 207 6.30 -9.38 15.67
CA LEU A 207 5.71 -10.24 16.70
C LEU A 207 6.13 -9.86 18.12
N GLU A 208 7.37 -9.42 18.32
CA GLU A 208 7.88 -9.00 19.64
C GLU A 208 7.19 -7.73 20.17
N GLU A 209 6.65 -6.91 19.26
CA GLU A 209 5.97 -5.66 19.59
C GLU A 209 4.47 -5.84 19.85
N ILE A 210 3.90 -7.02 19.55
CA ILE A 210 2.46 -7.29 19.68
C ILE A 210 2.20 -8.01 21.00
N PRO A 211 1.36 -7.45 21.91
CA PRO A 211 0.94 -8.15 23.11
C PRO A 211 0.24 -9.48 22.78
N LEU A 212 0.61 -10.56 23.47
CA LEU A 212 0.12 -11.92 23.20
C LEU A 212 -1.41 -12.04 23.21
N ASN A 213 -2.08 -11.31 24.10
CA ASN A 213 -3.55 -11.31 24.17
C ASN A 213 -4.18 -10.66 22.94
N GLN A 214 -3.58 -9.61 22.38
CA GLN A 214 -4.05 -8.96 21.15
C GLN A 214 -3.82 -9.87 19.94
N LEU A 215 -2.63 -10.47 19.84
CA LEU A 215 -2.32 -11.42 18.78
C LEU A 215 -3.25 -12.64 18.82
N ALA A 216 -3.49 -13.22 19.99
CA ALA A 216 -4.39 -14.36 20.16
C ALA A 216 -5.83 -14.01 19.72
N SER A 217 -6.33 -12.83 20.10
CA SER A 217 -7.63 -12.34 19.67
C SER A 217 -7.71 -12.16 18.15
N ALA A 218 -6.68 -11.57 17.54
CA ALA A 218 -6.60 -11.36 16.10
C ALA A 218 -6.55 -12.70 15.36
N ILE A 219 -5.73 -13.67 15.83
CA ILE A 219 -5.65 -15.02 15.25
C ILE A 219 -7.02 -15.70 15.30
N LYS A 220 -7.67 -15.72 16.46
CA LYS A 220 -8.99 -16.33 16.60
C LYS A 220 -9.97 -15.75 15.56
N ARG A 221 -10.07 -14.44 15.48
CA ARG A 221 -10.99 -13.76 14.55
C ARG A 221 -10.64 -14.01 13.08
N THR A 222 -9.34 -13.96 12.73
CA THR A 222 -8.90 -14.25 11.35
C THR A 222 -9.29 -15.68 10.94
N PHE A 223 -9.09 -16.67 11.80
CA PHE A 223 -9.40 -18.06 11.49
C PHE A 223 -10.90 -18.38 11.50
N GLU A 224 -11.71 -17.63 12.23
CA GLU A 224 -13.17 -17.76 12.20
C GLU A 224 -13.78 -17.17 10.93
N ASN A 225 -13.11 -16.22 10.29
CA ASN A 225 -13.59 -15.49 9.10
C ASN A 225 -12.99 -16.02 7.78
N ARG A 226 -12.09 -17.00 7.83
CA ARG A 226 -11.41 -17.61 6.68
C ARG A 226 -11.82 -19.06 6.47
#